data_0cb07e45e48c2db484e52c706dcbd940
#
_entry.id   0cb07e45e48c2db484e52c706dcbd940
#
_cell.length_a   1.000
_cell.length_b   1.000
_cell.length_c   1.000
_cell.angle_alpha   90.00
_cell.angle_beta   90.00
_cell.angle_gamma   90.00
#
_symmetry.space_group_name_H-M   'P 1'
#
loop_
_entity.id
_entity.type
_entity.pdbx_description
1 polymer ?
#
loop_
_entity_poly.entity_id
_entity_poly.type
_entity_poly.pdbx_seq_one_letter_code
_entity_poly.pdbx_strand_id
1 'polypeptide(L)'
;METDCTHHDSASPEAETGETAPKSAPTPLPPGTRLLHIGPHKTGTTSIQGALFAAKDAMSGRGVDFPAHSRHPMEAALAVCARPGMMGDAKPTEGHWKRLVDAVHATGRRTSVVSSEFFADAPDDEAIARIVDDLGRGQGRGQGRDQGRDQGRDQGRVHVLVTLRPLWKIMPSQWQQYVQNGLRMGYEDWLEHMLRKAPYEKPNPSFWRRHRHDRLVERWVRVVGAGNVTVVVVDDRDRHGLMRTFESLLGLPDGLLVPVPDTANRSLTLAETEMLRKLNMEFRGNGLPDEVYSRMVRGGAVIHMKNACRPAPDDARITTPRWALEAAAGIGAEMAERIAAMGVRVLGDPALLSAVPSVASAEETRPPRIDPEVAAHALYGALAVAAAAPAHPAASVRSVHQTSSKELVRVLGHRVLKRLKRE
;
A
#
# COMPACT_ATOMS: atom_id res chain seq x y z
N MET A 1 -60.69 42.87 -44.51
CA MET A 1 -60.87 41.42 -44.29
C MET A 1 -59.59 40.97 -43.53
N GLU A 2 -59.81 40.97 -42.21
CA GLU A 2 -58.84 40.59 -41.22
C GLU A 2 -58.64 39.07 -41.23
N THR A 3 -57.39 38.57 -41.16
CA THR A 3 -57.12 37.24 -40.76
C THR A 3 -56.05 37.25 -39.65
N ASP A 4 -56.53 36.85 -38.54
CA ASP A 4 -55.93 36.64 -37.26
C ASP A 4 -54.83 35.55 -37.34
N CYS A 5 -53.64 35.82 -36.82
CA CYS A 5 -52.54 34.85 -36.63
C CYS A 5 -52.27 34.68 -35.17
N THR A 6 -52.85 33.60 -34.64
CA THR A 6 -52.57 33.14 -33.26
C THR A 6 -51.13 32.65 -33.11
N HIS A 7 -50.36 33.25 -32.23
CA HIS A 7 -49.08 32.81 -31.75
C HIS A 7 -49.23 31.57 -30.85
N HIS A 8 -48.61 30.48 -31.24
CA HIS A 8 -48.39 29.32 -30.34
C HIS A 8 -47.09 29.53 -29.58
N ASP A 9 -47.19 29.73 -28.29
CA ASP A 9 -46.14 29.81 -27.34
C ASP A 9 -45.71 28.37 -26.99
N SER A 10 -44.53 27.92 -27.46
CA SER A 10 -43.93 26.63 -27.10
C SER A 10 -42.98 26.81 -25.92
N ALA A 11 -43.49 26.52 -24.74
CA ALA A 11 -42.67 26.42 -23.54
C ALA A 11 -41.67 25.22 -23.66
N SER A 12 -40.38 25.54 -23.63
CA SER A 12 -39.32 24.55 -23.48
C SER A 12 -39.28 24.03 -22.05
N PRO A 13 -39.09 22.71 -21.80
CA PRO A 13 -38.94 22.22 -20.44
C PRO A 13 -37.57 22.64 -19.87
N GLU A 14 -37.60 23.33 -18.78
CA GLU A 14 -36.43 23.62 -17.93
C GLU A 14 -35.78 22.28 -17.48
N ALA A 15 -34.50 22.10 -17.84
CA ALA A 15 -33.71 21.00 -17.34
C ALA A 15 -33.47 21.21 -15.82
N GLU A 16 -34.11 20.41 -15.00
CA GLU A 16 -33.80 20.30 -13.58
C GLU A 16 -32.34 19.84 -13.44
N THR A 17 -31.45 20.76 -13.16
CA THR A 17 -30.11 20.46 -12.66
C THR A 17 -30.27 19.92 -11.24
N GLY A 18 -30.23 18.60 -11.11
CA GLY A 18 -30.21 17.91 -9.84
C GLY A 18 -28.99 18.34 -9.00
N GLU A 19 -29.14 19.37 -8.23
CA GLU A 19 -28.22 19.83 -7.21
C GLU A 19 -28.15 18.75 -6.12
N THR A 20 -27.12 17.88 -6.20
CA THR A 20 -26.84 16.90 -5.15
C THR A 20 -26.54 17.67 -3.86
N ALA A 21 -27.42 17.53 -2.86
CA ALA A 21 -27.26 18.12 -1.54
C ALA A 21 -25.83 17.86 -1.00
N PRO A 22 -25.18 18.86 -0.39
CA PRO A 22 -23.84 18.72 0.14
C PRO A 22 -23.82 17.58 1.16
N LYS A 23 -23.05 16.53 0.88
CA LYS A 23 -22.83 15.42 1.82
C LYS A 23 -22.26 16.03 3.11
N SER A 24 -23.01 15.96 4.21
CA SER A 24 -22.58 16.47 5.51
C SER A 24 -21.18 15.94 5.85
N ALA A 25 -20.30 16.83 6.34
CA ALA A 25 -18.96 16.46 6.75
C ALA A 25 -19.01 15.31 7.79
N PRO A 26 -18.10 14.34 7.71
CA PRO A 26 -18.13 13.23 8.65
C PRO A 26 -17.89 13.70 10.08
N THR A 27 -18.66 13.15 11.04
CA THR A 27 -18.50 13.45 12.47
C THR A 27 -17.08 13.05 12.93
N PRO A 28 -16.36 13.93 13.66
CA PRO A 28 -15.06 13.63 14.21
C PRO A 28 -15.07 12.41 15.14
N LEU A 29 -13.94 11.72 15.21
CA LEU A 29 -13.72 10.65 16.18
C LEU A 29 -13.56 11.24 17.59
N PRO A 30 -13.93 10.50 18.65
CA PRO A 30 -13.77 10.96 20.02
C PRO A 30 -12.31 11.35 20.34
N PRO A 31 -12.07 12.39 21.15
CA PRO A 31 -10.73 12.72 21.61
C PRO A 31 -10.03 11.53 22.28
N GLY A 32 -8.72 11.43 22.11
CA GLY A 32 -7.93 10.31 22.65
C GLY A 32 -7.99 9.03 21.80
N THR A 33 -8.67 9.05 20.66
CA THR A 33 -8.70 7.91 19.74
C THR A 33 -7.31 7.61 19.16
N ARG A 34 -6.97 6.32 19.08
CA ARG A 34 -5.83 5.79 18.32
C ARG A 34 -6.32 5.43 16.93
N LEU A 35 -6.18 6.34 15.96
CA LEU A 35 -6.56 6.08 14.58
C LEU A 35 -5.52 5.22 13.91
N LEU A 36 -5.89 4.00 13.53
CA LEU A 36 -5.06 3.06 12.81
C LEU A 36 -5.50 2.99 11.34
N HIS A 37 -4.78 3.65 10.45
CA HIS A 37 -5.01 3.57 9.02
C HIS A 37 -4.25 2.39 8.42
N ILE A 38 -4.99 1.41 7.91
CA ILE A 38 -4.43 0.13 7.44
C ILE A 38 -4.29 0.03 5.91
N GLY A 39 -4.63 1.06 5.17
CA GLY A 39 -4.65 1.02 3.71
C GLY A 39 -5.88 0.27 3.19
N PRO A 40 -5.77 -0.69 2.28
CA PRO A 40 -4.60 -1.45 1.80
C PRO A 40 -3.73 -0.71 0.76
N HIS A 41 -2.77 -1.43 0.20
CA HIS A 41 -1.90 -0.88 -0.86
C HIS A 41 -2.69 -0.27 -2.04
N LYS A 42 -2.15 0.78 -2.67
CA LYS A 42 -2.71 1.43 -3.87
C LYS A 42 -4.05 2.18 -3.66
N THR A 43 -4.40 2.48 -2.41
CA THR A 43 -5.63 3.22 -2.07
C THR A 43 -5.37 4.65 -1.58
N GLY A 44 -4.23 5.26 -1.96
CA GLY A 44 -3.88 6.64 -1.60
C GLY A 44 -3.00 6.78 -0.36
N THR A 45 -2.52 5.67 0.22
CA THR A 45 -1.74 5.63 1.47
C THR A 45 -0.51 6.52 1.45
N THR A 46 0.27 6.50 0.37
CA THR A 46 1.50 7.32 0.26
C THR A 46 1.21 8.82 0.34
N SER A 47 0.12 9.28 -0.30
CA SER A 47 -0.26 10.70 -0.29
C SER A 47 -0.68 11.15 1.11
N ILE A 48 -1.54 10.37 1.79
CA ILE A 48 -1.99 10.72 3.13
C ILE A 48 -0.86 10.61 4.18
N GLN A 49 0.01 9.60 4.07
CA GLN A 49 1.19 9.46 4.94
C GLN A 49 2.14 10.64 4.79
N GLY A 50 2.36 11.10 3.55
CA GLY A 50 3.15 12.29 3.27
C GLY A 50 2.56 13.55 3.91
N ALA A 51 1.26 13.78 3.75
CA ALA A 51 0.56 14.93 4.30
C ALA A 51 0.54 14.92 5.84
N LEU A 52 0.22 13.78 6.45
CA LEU A 52 0.25 13.62 7.93
C LEU A 52 1.65 13.88 8.50
N PHE A 53 2.68 13.35 7.87
CA PHE A 53 4.05 13.54 8.33
C PHE A 53 4.53 14.99 8.17
N ALA A 54 4.17 15.64 7.07
CA ALA A 54 4.50 17.05 6.83
C ALA A 54 3.78 17.99 7.82
N ALA A 55 2.53 17.67 8.17
CA ALA A 55 1.71 18.48 9.06
C ALA A 55 1.85 18.10 10.55
N LYS A 56 2.74 17.18 10.92
CA LYS A 56 2.82 16.58 12.28
C LYS A 56 2.87 17.62 13.42
N ASP A 57 3.66 18.68 13.26
CA ASP A 57 3.80 19.71 14.30
C ASP A 57 2.55 20.59 14.41
N ALA A 58 1.94 20.93 13.26
CA ALA A 58 0.69 21.69 13.20
C ALA A 58 -0.51 20.88 13.76
N MET A 59 -0.53 19.57 13.54
CA MET A 59 -1.51 18.65 14.13
C MET A 59 -1.30 18.51 15.64
N SER A 60 -0.05 18.38 16.08
CA SER A 60 0.29 18.28 17.50
C SER A 60 -0.18 19.52 18.27
N GLY A 61 -0.02 20.72 17.73
CA GLY A 61 -0.59 21.95 18.28
C GLY A 61 -2.12 21.93 18.46
N ARG A 62 -2.82 20.99 17.82
CA ARG A 62 -4.29 20.80 17.86
C ARG A 62 -4.75 19.54 18.58
N GLY A 63 -3.86 18.88 19.31
CA GLY A 63 -4.21 17.68 20.09
C GLY A 63 -4.17 16.37 19.32
N VAL A 64 -3.64 16.35 18.09
CA VAL A 64 -3.48 15.16 17.25
C VAL A 64 -2.01 14.92 16.98
N ASP A 65 -1.50 13.75 17.32
CA ASP A 65 -0.10 13.39 17.14
C ASP A 65 0.10 12.34 16.04
N PHE A 66 1.21 12.47 15.30
CA PHE A 66 1.72 11.46 14.40
C PHE A 66 3.02 10.89 14.98
N PRO A 67 2.94 9.82 15.80
CA PRO A 67 4.06 9.37 16.64
C PRO A 67 5.17 8.64 15.88
N ALA A 68 4.95 8.24 14.62
CA ALA A 68 5.98 7.56 13.84
C ALA A 68 7.17 8.46 13.55
N HIS A 69 8.40 7.92 13.68
CA HIS A 69 9.63 8.67 13.38
C HIS A 69 9.84 8.93 11.89
N SER A 70 9.22 8.14 11.03
CA SER A 70 9.25 8.27 9.58
C SER A 70 7.84 8.41 9.02
N ARG A 71 7.75 8.87 7.77
CA ARG A 71 6.49 8.95 7.03
C ARG A 71 5.72 7.63 7.02
N HIS A 72 6.45 6.49 6.99
CA HIS A 72 5.89 5.16 6.88
C HIS A 72 6.58 4.17 7.84
N PRO A 73 5.92 3.75 8.94
CA PRO A 73 6.47 2.79 9.90
C PRO A 73 6.41 1.34 9.37
N MET A 74 6.96 1.10 8.17
CA MET A 74 6.86 -0.17 7.45
C MET A 74 7.42 -1.34 8.26
N GLU A 75 8.65 -1.18 8.81
CA GLU A 75 9.32 -2.25 9.55
C GLU A 75 8.54 -2.65 10.80
N ALA A 76 7.90 -1.68 11.47
CA ALA A 76 7.06 -1.96 12.64
C ALA A 76 5.81 -2.76 12.25
N ALA A 77 5.11 -2.35 11.17
CA ALA A 77 3.93 -3.06 10.69
C ALA A 77 4.28 -4.47 10.18
N LEU A 78 5.38 -4.63 9.44
CA LEU A 78 5.84 -5.94 8.98
C LEU A 78 6.22 -6.86 10.15
N ALA A 79 6.88 -6.31 11.19
CA ALA A 79 7.28 -7.09 12.37
C ALA A 79 6.07 -7.66 13.11
N VAL A 80 5.06 -6.83 13.44
CA VAL A 80 3.87 -7.29 14.18
C VAL A 80 2.99 -8.22 13.34
N CYS A 81 2.97 -8.04 12.01
CA CYS A 81 2.28 -8.94 11.10
C CYS A 81 3.07 -10.23 10.77
N ALA A 82 4.22 -10.45 11.41
CA ALA A 82 5.12 -11.59 11.14
C ALA A 82 5.48 -11.74 9.65
N ARG A 83 5.62 -10.61 8.94
CA ARG A 83 5.94 -10.58 7.51
C ARG A 83 7.44 -10.38 7.30
N PRO A 84 8.03 -11.03 6.30
CA PRO A 84 9.40 -10.76 5.91
C PRO A 84 9.53 -9.31 5.42
N GLY A 85 10.71 -8.75 5.51
CA GLY A 85 11.07 -7.53 4.81
C GLY A 85 10.88 -7.67 3.30
N MET A 86 10.95 -6.56 2.59
CA MET A 86 11.00 -6.61 1.13
C MET A 86 12.25 -7.41 0.70
N MET A 87 12.18 -8.07 -0.46
CA MET A 87 13.25 -8.89 -0.99
C MET A 87 14.62 -8.19 -0.88
N GLY A 88 15.56 -8.78 -0.16
CA GLY A 88 16.91 -8.24 0.06
C GLY A 88 17.04 -7.13 1.10
N ASP A 89 15.95 -6.70 1.75
CA ASP A 89 15.98 -5.70 2.80
C ASP A 89 16.25 -6.33 4.19
N ALA A 90 16.63 -5.49 5.17
CA ALA A 90 16.83 -5.93 6.54
C ALA A 90 15.54 -6.56 7.11
N LYS A 91 15.70 -7.62 7.89
CA LYS A 91 14.57 -8.32 8.51
C LYS A 91 13.90 -7.40 9.55
N PRO A 92 12.57 -7.19 9.47
CA PRO A 92 11.83 -6.51 10.51
C PRO A 92 11.98 -7.24 11.86
N THR A 93 12.13 -6.48 12.94
CA THR A 93 12.33 -7.03 14.28
C THR A 93 11.26 -6.54 15.24
N GLU A 94 11.02 -7.28 16.31
CA GLU A 94 10.13 -6.88 17.41
C GLU A 94 10.47 -5.50 17.99
N GLY A 95 11.75 -5.12 17.99
CA GLY A 95 12.19 -3.80 18.42
C GLY A 95 11.64 -2.64 17.57
N HIS A 96 11.33 -2.86 16.30
CA HIS A 96 10.67 -1.84 15.48
C HIS A 96 9.22 -1.62 15.93
N TRP A 97 8.50 -2.72 16.19
CA TRP A 97 7.14 -2.65 16.71
C TRP A 97 7.09 -1.98 18.07
N LYS A 98 7.93 -2.42 19.02
CA LYS A 98 7.99 -1.86 20.36
C LYS A 98 8.24 -0.35 20.34
N ARG A 99 9.18 0.14 19.53
CA ARG A 99 9.44 1.59 19.44
C ARG A 99 8.22 2.38 18.96
N LEU A 100 7.46 1.85 18.00
CA LEU A 100 6.22 2.49 17.55
C LEU A 100 5.17 2.52 18.66
N VAL A 101 4.97 1.42 19.36
CA VAL A 101 4.04 1.30 20.49
C VAL A 101 4.42 2.28 21.60
N ASP A 102 5.70 2.33 22.00
CA ASP A 102 6.20 3.25 23.02
C ASP A 102 5.95 4.73 22.60
N ALA A 103 6.14 5.06 21.31
CA ALA A 103 5.87 6.40 20.79
C ALA A 103 4.36 6.74 20.80
N VAL A 104 3.49 5.76 20.49
CA VAL A 104 2.03 5.94 20.59
C VAL A 104 1.63 6.16 22.06
N HIS A 105 2.18 5.39 23.01
CA HIS A 105 1.87 5.55 24.43
C HIS A 105 2.37 6.89 24.99
N ALA A 106 3.49 7.40 24.48
CA ALA A 106 4.03 8.70 24.89
C ALA A 106 3.09 9.88 24.54
N THR A 107 2.14 9.71 23.62
CA THR A 107 1.12 10.74 23.32
C THR A 107 0.08 10.89 24.43
N GLY A 108 0.07 10.00 25.42
CA GLY A 108 -0.85 10.06 26.57
C GLY A 108 -2.30 9.97 26.15
N ARG A 109 -3.12 10.96 26.53
CA ARG A 109 -4.57 11.02 26.23
C ARG A 109 -4.89 11.77 24.92
N ARG A 110 -3.90 12.18 24.15
CA ARG A 110 -4.10 12.88 22.89
C ARG A 110 -4.49 11.90 21.79
N THR A 111 -5.22 12.37 20.79
CA THR A 111 -5.50 11.57 19.59
C THR A 111 -4.18 11.29 18.86
N SER A 112 -4.00 10.06 18.38
CA SER A 112 -2.81 9.71 17.61
C SER A 112 -3.18 8.98 16.33
N VAL A 113 -2.35 9.15 15.27
CA VAL A 113 -2.54 8.52 13.98
C VAL A 113 -1.34 7.65 13.65
N VAL A 114 -1.61 6.38 13.39
CA VAL A 114 -0.63 5.43 12.84
C VAL A 114 -1.11 4.98 11.46
N SER A 115 -0.27 5.09 10.45
CA SER A 115 -0.65 4.76 9.08
C SER A 115 0.38 3.85 8.42
N SER A 116 -0.03 2.65 8.05
CA SER A 116 0.74 1.75 7.19
C SER A 116 -0.18 0.75 6.50
N GLU A 117 -0.05 0.64 5.19
CA GLU A 117 -0.78 -0.36 4.39
C GLU A 117 -0.36 -1.81 4.67
N PHE A 118 0.76 -2.02 5.36
CA PHE A 118 1.22 -3.35 5.74
C PHE A 118 0.41 -3.96 6.89
N PHE A 119 -0.37 -3.19 7.64
CA PHE A 119 -1.33 -3.75 8.59
C PHE A 119 -2.45 -4.57 7.91
N ALA A 120 -2.76 -4.29 6.64
CA ALA A 120 -3.66 -5.12 5.85
C ALA A 120 -3.15 -6.57 5.67
N ASP A 121 -1.86 -6.81 5.90
CA ASP A 121 -1.23 -8.13 5.83
C ASP A 121 -1.29 -8.93 7.14
N ALA A 122 -1.93 -8.42 8.19
CA ALA A 122 -2.13 -9.16 9.43
C ALA A 122 -2.65 -10.58 9.11
N PRO A 123 -1.96 -11.65 9.55
CA PRO A 123 -2.25 -13.00 9.08
C PRO A 123 -3.58 -13.55 9.59
N ASP A 124 -3.95 -13.20 10.81
CA ASP A 124 -5.08 -13.75 11.55
C ASP A 124 -5.64 -12.79 12.60
N ASP A 125 -6.67 -13.19 13.27
CA ASP A 125 -7.36 -12.41 14.31
C ASP A 125 -6.48 -12.20 15.56
N GLU A 126 -5.56 -13.13 15.86
CA GLU A 126 -4.61 -12.99 16.98
C GLU A 126 -3.61 -11.87 16.74
N ALA A 127 -3.05 -11.78 15.54
CA ALA A 127 -2.16 -10.68 15.17
C ALA A 127 -2.90 -9.32 15.20
N ILE A 128 -4.16 -9.27 14.74
CA ILE A 128 -4.99 -8.07 14.80
C ILE A 128 -5.26 -7.69 16.26
N ALA A 129 -5.65 -8.64 17.10
CA ALA A 129 -5.90 -8.42 18.52
C ALA A 129 -4.65 -7.87 19.22
N ARG A 130 -3.48 -8.45 18.93
CA ARG A 130 -2.20 -7.96 19.43
C ARG A 130 -1.95 -6.50 19.03
N ILE A 131 -2.14 -6.15 17.74
CA ILE A 131 -1.97 -4.77 17.26
C ILE A 131 -2.87 -3.81 18.04
N VAL A 132 -4.14 -4.17 18.18
CA VAL A 132 -5.15 -3.36 18.87
C VAL A 132 -4.84 -3.22 20.35
N ASP A 133 -4.49 -4.31 21.00
CA ASP A 133 -4.15 -4.34 22.42
C ASP A 133 -2.88 -3.52 22.72
N ASP A 134 -1.82 -3.71 21.94
CA ASP A 134 -0.57 -3.01 22.13
C ASP A 134 -0.73 -1.51 21.92
N LEU A 135 -1.49 -1.06 20.92
CA LEU A 135 -1.74 0.37 20.67
C LEU A 135 -2.74 0.99 21.65
N GLY A 136 -3.72 0.21 22.14
CA GLY A 136 -4.79 0.67 23.03
C GLY A 136 -4.41 0.75 24.51
N ARG A 137 -3.38 0.02 24.96
CA ARG A 137 -2.97 0.01 26.38
C ARG A 137 -2.24 1.30 26.71
N GLY A 138 -2.82 2.15 27.58
CA GLY A 138 -2.09 3.27 28.17
C GLY A 138 -1.00 2.80 29.15
N GLN A 139 0.08 3.59 29.34
CA GLN A 139 1.10 3.35 30.35
C GLN A 139 0.46 3.46 31.75
N GLY A 140 0.00 2.34 32.32
CA GLY A 140 -0.64 2.33 33.65
C GLY A 140 -0.75 0.96 34.30
N ARG A 141 -0.27 -0.12 33.64
CA ARG A 141 -0.26 -1.46 34.27
C ARG A 141 1.15 -1.97 34.48
N GLY A 142 1.73 -1.61 35.64
CA GLY A 142 2.67 -2.48 36.31
C GLY A 142 2.07 -3.86 36.54
N GLN A 143 2.88 -4.91 36.42
CA GLN A 143 2.53 -6.32 36.63
C GLN A 143 1.80 -6.52 37.97
N GLY A 144 0.48 -6.41 37.98
CA GLY A 144 -0.40 -6.69 39.09
C GLY A 144 -1.66 -7.34 38.57
N ARG A 145 -1.77 -8.67 38.73
CA ARG A 145 -3.04 -9.40 38.63
C ARG A 145 -3.97 -8.84 39.69
N ASP A 146 -4.83 -7.89 39.35
CA ASP A 146 -5.99 -7.57 40.17
C ASP A 146 -7.24 -7.73 39.28
N GLN A 147 -7.92 -8.86 39.50
CA GLN A 147 -9.24 -9.19 38.98
C GLN A 147 -10.25 -8.41 39.82
N GLY A 148 -10.66 -7.23 39.37
CA GLY A 148 -11.75 -6.54 40.03
C GLY A 148 -11.96 -5.10 39.54
N ARG A 149 -12.99 -4.92 38.72
CA ARG A 149 -13.75 -3.67 38.56
C ARG A 149 -12.96 -2.35 38.35
N ASP A 150 -12.33 -2.20 37.19
CA ASP A 150 -12.34 -0.88 36.51
C ASP A 150 -12.04 -1.05 35.00
N GLN A 151 -12.99 -1.57 34.25
CA GLN A 151 -12.89 -1.87 32.82
C GLN A 151 -13.23 -0.65 31.94
N GLY A 152 -12.96 0.57 32.34
CA GLY A 152 -13.52 1.68 31.58
C GLY A 152 -12.71 2.95 31.38
N ARG A 153 -11.57 3.17 32.04
CA ARG A 153 -11.12 4.57 32.17
C ARG A 153 -9.80 4.99 31.54
N ASP A 154 -8.94 4.08 31.03
CA ASP A 154 -7.62 4.52 30.55
C ASP A 154 -7.08 3.79 29.30
N GLN A 155 -7.92 3.07 28.58
CA GLN A 155 -7.53 2.49 27.29
C GLN A 155 -7.86 3.46 26.15
N GLY A 156 -6.86 3.91 25.42
CA GLY A 156 -7.07 4.65 24.18
C GLY A 156 -7.87 3.77 23.21
N ARG A 157 -9.05 4.23 22.78
CA ARG A 157 -9.91 3.50 21.85
C ARG A 157 -9.22 3.42 20.48
N VAL A 158 -8.88 2.21 20.01
CA VAL A 158 -8.37 2.02 18.67
C VAL A 158 -9.53 2.09 17.68
N HIS A 159 -9.42 2.96 16.69
CA HIS A 159 -10.35 3.07 15.56
C HIS A 159 -9.63 2.76 14.26
N VAL A 160 -10.14 1.82 13.50
CA VAL A 160 -9.52 1.33 12.26
C VAL A 160 -10.10 2.09 11.07
N LEU A 161 -9.23 2.64 10.24
CA LEU A 161 -9.59 3.30 8.99
C LEU A 161 -9.08 2.47 7.80
N VAL A 162 -10.01 2.11 6.92
CA VAL A 162 -9.72 1.34 5.71
C VAL A 162 -10.06 2.20 4.49
N THR A 163 -9.07 2.46 3.65
CA THR A 163 -9.29 3.19 2.39
C THR A 163 -9.45 2.22 1.24
N LEU A 164 -10.46 2.39 0.41
CA LEU A 164 -10.79 1.51 -0.70
C LEU A 164 -10.73 2.24 -2.03
N ARG A 165 -10.35 1.51 -3.07
CA ARG A 165 -10.42 1.92 -4.48
C ARG A 165 -10.96 0.80 -5.33
N PRO A 166 -11.56 1.09 -6.51
CA PRO A 166 -11.97 0.06 -7.46
C PRO A 166 -10.77 -0.79 -7.90
N LEU A 167 -10.98 -2.11 -7.99
CA LEU A 167 -9.93 -3.07 -8.36
C LEU A 167 -9.26 -2.73 -9.69
N TRP A 168 -10.01 -2.23 -10.68
CA TRP A 168 -9.47 -1.88 -11.97
C TRP A 168 -8.38 -0.79 -11.92
N LYS A 169 -8.41 0.11 -10.92
CA LYS A 169 -7.34 1.08 -10.66
C LYS A 169 -6.15 0.48 -9.92
N ILE A 170 -6.43 -0.51 -9.08
CA ILE A 170 -5.42 -1.17 -8.26
C ILE A 170 -4.58 -2.13 -9.10
N MET A 171 -5.22 -2.95 -9.96
CA MET A 171 -4.57 -4.05 -10.68
C MET A 171 -3.35 -3.64 -11.51
N PRO A 172 -3.40 -2.63 -12.42
CA PRO A 172 -2.23 -2.27 -13.22
C PRO A 172 -1.08 -1.76 -12.33
N SER A 173 -1.41 -0.95 -11.32
CA SER A 173 -0.42 -0.40 -10.37
C SER A 173 0.18 -1.47 -9.47
N GLN A 174 -0.59 -2.48 -9.09
CA GLN A 174 -0.11 -3.57 -8.25
C GLN A 174 0.74 -4.57 -9.05
N TRP A 175 0.34 -4.92 -10.29
CA TRP A 175 1.17 -5.72 -11.17
C TRP A 175 2.53 -5.05 -11.44
N GLN A 176 2.52 -3.75 -11.72
CA GLN A 176 3.75 -2.97 -11.89
C GLN A 176 4.65 -3.05 -10.64
N GLN A 177 4.06 -2.99 -9.44
CA GLN A 177 4.80 -3.14 -8.20
C GLN A 177 5.39 -4.55 -8.06
N TYR A 178 4.65 -5.58 -8.48
CA TYR A 178 5.17 -6.96 -8.49
C TYR A 178 6.31 -7.14 -9.50
N VAL A 179 6.23 -6.50 -10.67
CA VAL A 179 7.36 -6.50 -11.63
C VAL A 179 8.58 -5.82 -11.03
N GLN A 180 8.44 -4.69 -10.35
CA GLN A 180 9.53 -4.04 -9.63
C GLN A 180 10.11 -4.93 -8.51
N ASN A 181 9.37 -5.93 -8.05
CA ASN A 181 9.77 -6.91 -7.05
C ASN A 181 10.16 -8.28 -7.68
N GLY A 182 10.42 -8.34 -8.99
CA GLY A 182 10.94 -9.52 -9.65
C GLY A 182 9.89 -10.42 -10.33
N LEU A 183 8.62 -10.00 -10.46
CA LEU A 183 7.63 -10.76 -11.22
C LEU A 183 8.02 -10.79 -12.71
N ARG A 184 7.88 -11.99 -13.33
CA ARG A 184 8.21 -12.25 -14.75
C ARG A 184 6.99 -12.41 -15.65
N MET A 185 5.80 -12.58 -15.05
CA MET A 185 4.54 -12.80 -15.76
C MET A 185 4.05 -11.52 -16.43
N GLY A 186 3.56 -11.63 -17.67
CA GLY A 186 2.92 -10.54 -18.39
C GLY A 186 1.62 -10.07 -17.74
N TYR A 187 1.14 -8.87 -18.09
CA TYR A 187 -0.04 -8.32 -17.42
C TYR A 187 -1.31 -9.13 -17.73
N GLU A 188 -1.56 -9.49 -18.97
CA GLU A 188 -2.73 -10.28 -19.34
C GLU A 188 -2.72 -11.67 -18.69
N ASP A 189 -1.59 -12.39 -18.74
CA ASP A 189 -1.45 -13.67 -18.07
C ASP A 189 -1.69 -13.55 -16.57
N TRP A 190 -1.20 -12.45 -15.96
CA TRP A 190 -1.41 -12.17 -14.55
C TRP A 190 -2.88 -11.92 -14.23
N LEU A 191 -3.60 -11.16 -15.07
CA LEU A 191 -5.04 -10.93 -14.94
C LEU A 191 -5.84 -12.24 -15.06
N GLU A 192 -5.48 -13.10 -16.01
CA GLU A 192 -6.10 -14.43 -16.17
C GLU A 192 -5.96 -15.26 -14.88
N HIS A 193 -4.76 -15.26 -14.28
CA HIS A 193 -4.53 -15.97 -13.02
C HIS A 193 -5.26 -15.34 -11.84
N MET A 194 -5.36 -14.01 -11.79
CA MET A 194 -6.02 -13.32 -10.69
C MET A 194 -7.54 -13.34 -10.76
N LEU A 195 -8.15 -13.40 -11.98
CA LEU A 195 -9.58 -13.21 -12.14
C LEU A 195 -10.32 -14.46 -12.63
N ARG A 196 -9.67 -15.40 -13.32
CA ARG A 196 -10.33 -16.54 -13.98
C ARG A 196 -9.82 -17.91 -13.53
N LYS A 197 -8.53 -18.07 -13.19
CA LYS A 197 -7.94 -19.36 -12.87
C LYS A 197 -7.85 -19.55 -11.36
N ALA A 198 -8.49 -20.57 -10.84
CA ALA A 198 -8.35 -20.97 -9.45
C ALA A 198 -7.11 -21.88 -9.25
N PRO A 199 -6.40 -21.80 -8.13
CA PRO A 199 -6.56 -20.81 -7.06
C PRO A 199 -6.00 -19.45 -7.47
N TYR A 200 -6.78 -18.40 -7.28
CA TYR A 200 -6.44 -17.01 -7.66
C TYR A 200 -5.21 -16.43 -6.94
N GLU A 201 -4.75 -17.10 -5.90
CA GLU A 201 -3.64 -16.64 -5.07
C GLU A 201 -2.26 -16.76 -5.73
N LYS A 202 -2.14 -17.58 -6.78
CA LYS A 202 -0.92 -17.68 -7.58
C LYS A 202 -1.06 -16.80 -8.83
N PRO A 203 0.00 -16.06 -9.21
CA PRO A 203 1.37 -16.06 -8.68
C PRO A 203 1.62 -15.12 -7.48
N ASN A 204 0.64 -14.33 -7.05
CA ASN A 204 0.79 -13.34 -5.99
C ASN A 204 -0.24 -13.53 -4.87
N PRO A 205 0.01 -14.43 -3.91
CA PRO A 205 -0.96 -14.77 -2.84
C PRO A 205 -1.41 -13.57 -2.01
N SER A 206 -0.56 -12.56 -1.85
CA SER A 206 -0.87 -11.36 -1.08
C SER A 206 -1.91 -10.45 -1.75
N PHE A 207 -2.15 -10.59 -3.07
CA PHE A 207 -3.09 -9.72 -3.78
C PHE A 207 -4.49 -9.80 -3.19
N TRP A 208 -5.09 -10.98 -3.14
CA TRP A 208 -6.44 -11.16 -2.63
C TRP A 208 -6.56 -11.00 -1.12
N ARG A 209 -5.50 -11.26 -0.36
CA ARG A 209 -5.48 -10.95 1.07
C ARG A 209 -5.70 -9.45 1.33
N ARG A 210 -5.12 -8.60 0.48
CA ARG A 210 -5.18 -7.14 0.59
C ARG A 210 -6.41 -6.56 -0.07
N HIS A 211 -6.84 -7.13 -1.21
CA HIS A 211 -7.78 -6.50 -2.11
C HIS A 211 -9.15 -7.20 -2.20
N ARG A 212 -9.39 -8.30 -1.48
CA ARG A 212 -10.75 -8.72 -1.07
C ARG A 212 -11.14 -7.84 0.11
N HIS A 213 -11.58 -6.62 -0.23
CA HIS A 213 -11.83 -5.56 0.74
C HIS A 213 -12.89 -5.95 1.77
N ASP A 214 -13.92 -6.69 1.36
CA ASP A 214 -14.93 -7.28 2.23
C ASP A 214 -14.31 -8.16 3.31
N ARG A 215 -13.47 -9.11 2.92
CA ARG A 215 -12.78 -10.02 3.85
C ARG A 215 -11.74 -9.29 4.71
N LEU A 216 -11.09 -8.27 4.16
CA LEU A 216 -10.18 -7.44 4.94
C LEU A 216 -10.94 -6.70 6.05
N VAL A 217 -12.02 -6.01 5.70
CA VAL A 217 -12.87 -5.29 6.67
C VAL A 217 -13.45 -6.26 7.70
N GLU A 218 -13.98 -7.39 7.27
CA GLU A 218 -14.55 -8.43 8.14
C GLU A 218 -13.56 -8.92 9.21
N ARG A 219 -12.30 -9.20 8.83
CA ARG A 219 -11.25 -9.62 9.79
C ARG A 219 -11.05 -8.59 10.90
N TRP A 220 -11.00 -7.31 10.55
CA TRP A 220 -10.84 -6.25 11.53
C TRP A 220 -12.10 -6.04 12.37
N VAL A 221 -13.29 -6.07 11.74
CA VAL A 221 -14.58 -5.96 12.45
C VAL A 221 -14.74 -7.04 13.51
N ARG A 222 -14.33 -8.29 13.23
CA ARG A 222 -14.40 -9.38 14.22
C ARG A 222 -13.64 -9.07 15.51
N VAL A 223 -12.54 -8.34 15.42
CA VAL A 223 -11.69 -8.04 16.57
C VAL A 223 -12.09 -6.73 17.26
N VAL A 224 -12.32 -5.65 16.48
CA VAL A 224 -12.57 -4.32 17.06
C VAL A 224 -14.05 -3.96 17.16
N GLY A 225 -14.94 -4.70 16.52
CA GLY A 225 -16.35 -4.38 16.37
C GLY A 225 -16.63 -3.33 15.29
N ALA A 226 -17.80 -3.42 14.64
CA ALA A 226 -18.19 -2.55 13.51
C ALA A 226 -18.14 -1.06 13.84
N GLY A 227 -18.53 -0.67 15.06
CA GLY A 227 -18.51 0.74 15.51
C GLY A 227 -17.12 1.35 15.62
N ASN A 228 -16.05 0.54 15.54
CA ASN A 228 -14.66 0.98 15.58
C ASN A 228 -13.97 0.87 14.21
N VAL A 229 -14.73 0.68 13.13
CA VAL A 229 -14.20 0.64 11.77
C VAL A 229 -14.89 1.70 10.91
N THR A 230 -14.08 2.48 10.21
CA THR A 230 -14.55 3.38 9.15
C THR A 230 -13.91 2.96 7.84
N VAL A 231 -14.75 2.81 6.82
CA VAL A 231 -14.33 2.54 5.44
C VAL A 231 -14.45 3.83 4.64
N VAL A 232 -13.41 4.19 3.88
CA VAL A 232 -13.40 5.36 3.00
C VAL A 232 -13.23 4.90 1.56
N VAL A 233 -14.25 5.11 0.73
CA VAL A 233 -14.15 4.87 -0.71
C VAL A 233 -13.57 6.12 -1.36
N VAL A 234 -12.36 5.99 -1.90
CA VAL A 234 -11.61 7.11 -2.48
C VAL A 234 -12.12 7.42 -3.87
N ASP A 235 -12.54 8.67 -4.08
CA ASP A 235 -12.87 9.21 -5.40
C ASP A 235 -11.67 10.00 -5.93
N ASP A 236 -11.03 9.50 -6.99
CA ASP A 236 -9.86 10.16 -7.60
C ASP A 236 -10.21 11.43 -8.38
N ARG A 237 -11.50 11.70 -8.64
CA ARG A 237 -11.94 12.96 -9.24
C ARG A 237 -11.82 14.10 -8.22
N ASP A 238 -11.94 13.78 -6.94
CA ASP A 238 -11.73 14.70 -5.84
C ASP A 238 -10.33 14.55 -5.25
N ARG A 239 -9.39 15.32 -5.77
CA ARG A 239 -7.97 15.26 -5.39
C ARG A 239 -7.70 15.53 -3.91
N HIS A 240 -8.56 16.28 -3.25
CA HIS A 240 -8.44 16.65 -1.84
C HIS A 240 -9.41 15.88 -0.93
N GLY A 241 -10.30 15.08 -1.48
CA GLY A 241 -11.34 14.38 -0.74
C GLY A 241 -10.81 13.47 0.37
N LEU A 242 -9.73 12.74 0.09
CA LEU A 242 -9.09 11.89 1.10
C LEU A 242 -8.51 12.73 2.25
N MET A 243 -7.86 13.88 1.96
CA MET A 243 -7.31 14.78 2.98
C MET A 243 -8.40 15.34 3.86
N ARG A 244 -9.47 15.91 3.25
CA ARG A 244 -10.64 16.42 3.98
C ARG A 244 -11.31 15.36 4.85
N THR A 245 -11.37 14.11 4.37
CA THR A 245 -11.90 13.00 5.17
C THR A 245 -11.08 12.76 6.44
N PHE A 246 -9.75 12.76 6.33
CA PHE A 246 -8.87 12.62 7.49
C PHE A 246 -8.96 13.83 8.43
N GLU A 247 -9.00 15.05 7.89
CA GLU A 247 -9.18 16.28 8.66
C GLU A 247 -10.48 16.23 9.47
N SER A 248 -11.60 15.90 8.81
CA SER A 248 -12.89 15.79 9.49
C SER A 248 -12.90 14.71 10.56
N LEU A 249 -12.35 13.51 10.29
CA LEU A 249 -12.30 12.44 11.28
C LEU A 249 -11.42 12.78 12.49
N LEU A 250 -10.38 13.57 12.28
CA LEU A 250 -9.44 13.99 13.34
C LEU A 250 -9.83 15.31 14.02
N GLY A 251 -10.91 15.97 13.57
CA GLY A 251 -11.30 17.28 14.09
C GLY A 251 -10.30 18.39 13.74
N LEU A 252 -9.58 18.24 12.64
CA LEU A 252 -8.63 19.22 12.13
C LEU A 252 -9.31 20.20 11.18
N PRO A 253 -8.82 21.43 11.05
CA PRO A 253 -9.35 22.38 10.09
C PRO A 253 -9.07 21.93 8.65
N ASP A 254 -10.00 22.26 7.74
CA ASP A 254 -9.87 22.00 6.32
C ASP A 254 -8.60 22.64 5.73
N GLY A 255 -7.90 21.91 4.89
CA GLY A 255 -6.69 22.37 4.21
C GLY A 255 -5.41 22.32 5.06
N LEU A 256 -5.45 21.74 6.24
CA LEU A 256 -4.25 21.49 7.05
C LEU A 256 -3.38 20.38 6.43
N LEU A 257 -4.03 19.34 5.88
CA LEU A 257 -3.37 18.23 5.22
C LEU A 257 -3.23 18.52 3.73
N VAL A 258 -2.03 18.88 3.31
CA VAL A 258 -1.73 19.19 1.91
C VAL A 258 -0.96 18.04 1.27
N PRO A 259 -1.35 17.59 0.05
CA PRO A 259 -0.57 16.59 -0.67
C PRO A 259 0.87 17.05 -0.89
N VAL A 260 1.82 16.23 -0.44
CA VAL A 260 3.25 16.49 -0.67
C VAL A 260 3.63 15.93 -2.03
N PRO A 261 4.21 16.73 -2.93
CA PRO A 261 4.73 16.24 -4.20
C PRO A 261 5.81 15.19 -3.96
N ASP A 262 5.59 13.99 -4.45
CA ASP A 262 6.57 12.88 -4.38
C ASP A 262 6.95 12.48 -5.81
N THR A 263 8.00 13.07 -6.34
CA THR A 263 8.49 12.81 -7.69
C THR A 263 8.99 11.37 -7.86
N ALA A 264 9.48 10.75 -6.79
CA ALA A 264 9.93 9.36 -6.79
C ALA A 264 8.76 8.35 -6.86
N ASN A 265 7.53 8.80 -6.63
CA ASN A 265 6.36 7.92 -6.56
C ASN A 265 5.55 7.87 -7.87
N ARG A 266 6.13 8.34 -8.99
CA ARG A 266 5.46 8.19 -10.29
C ARG A 266 5.30 6.73 -10.69
N SER A 267 4.24 6.44 -11.44
CA SER A 267 4.08 5.14 -12.10
C SER A 267 5.12 5.01 -13.23
N LEU A 268 5.56 3.80 -13.49
CA LEU A 268 6.36 3.50 -14.67
C LEU A 268 5.46 3.48 -15.92
N THR A 269 6.02 3.73 -17.10
CA THR A 269 5.34 3.50 -18.37
C THR A 269 5.24 1.99 -18.66
N LEU A 270 4.48 1.61 -19.68
CA LEU A 270 4.43 0.22 -20.12
C LEU A 270 5.83 -0.26 -20.57
N ALA A 271 6.56 0.58 -21.34
CA ALA A 271 7.90 0.25 -21.81
C ALA A 271 8.90 0.04 -20.68
N GLU A 272 8.91 0.95 -19.69
CA GLU A 272 9.76 0.83 -18.49
C GLU A 272 9.44 -0.44 -17.68
N THR A 273 8.17 -0.79 -17.55
CA THR A 273 7.73 -1.98 -16.83
C THR A 273 8.12 -3.26 -17.57
N GLU A 274 7.95 -3.31 -18.90
CA GLU A 274 8.34 -4.45 -19.71
C GLU A 274 9.86 -4.63 -19.76
N MET A 275 10.64 -3.55 -19.78
CA MET A 275 12.10 -3.61 -19.64
C MET A 275 12.50 -4.30 -18.33
N LEU A 276 11.90 -3.89 -17.21
CA LEU A 276 12.16 -4.54 -15.92
C LEU A 276 11.70 -5.99 -15.90
N ARG A 277 10.57 -6.31 -16.51
CA ARG A 277 10.07 -7.68 -16.59
C ARG A 277 11.02 -8.59 -17.37
N LYS A 278 11.56 -8.11 -18.49
CA LYS A 278 12.61 -8.83 -19.24
C LYS A 278 13.89 -8.98 -18.43
N LEU A 279 14.33 -7.92 -17.75
CA LEU A 279 15.47 -8.02 -16.82
C LEU A 279 15.22 -9.08 -15.73
N ASN A 280 14.00 -9.17 -15.19
CA ASN A 280 13.65 -10.18 -14.19
C ASN A 280 13.80 -11.62 -14.72
N MET A 281 13.47 -11.84 -16.01
CA MET A 281 13.66 -13.16 -16.62
C MET A 281 15.15 -13.55 -16.66
N GLU A 282 16.01 -12.64 -17.11
CA GLU A 282 17.46 -12.86 -17.15
C GLU A 282 18.04 -12.99 -15.73
N PHE A 283 17.67 -12.09 -14.82
CA PHE A 283 18.19 -12.08 -13.45
C PHE A 283 17.90 -13.41 -12.73
N ARG A 284 16.66 -13.89 -12.83
CA ARG A 284 16.22 -15.14 -12.21
C ARG A 284 16.71 -16.36 -12.96
N GLY A 285 16.79 -16.30 -14.29
CA GLY A 285 17.32 -17.36 -15.13
C GLY A 285 18.79 -17.68 -14.80
N ASN A 286 19.56 -16.65 -14.44
CA ASN A 286 20.98 -16.79 -14.06
C ASN A 286 21.20 -16.94 -12.54
N GLY A 287 20.15 -17.07 -11.73
CA GLY A 287 20.26 -17.37 -10.30
C GLY A 287 20.95 -16.29 -9.46
N LEU A 288 20.87 -15.03 -9.86
CA LEU A 288 21.49 -13.91 -9.12
C LEU A 288 20.79 -13.68 -7.76
N PRO A 289 21.54 -13.27 -6.71
CA PRO A 289 21.01 -13.12 -5.35
C PRO A 289 19.98 -12.00 -5.21
N ASP A 290 19.00 -12.18 -4.33
CA ASP A 290 17.95 -11.21 -4.05
C ASP A 290 18.48 -9.87 -3.50
N GLU A 291 19.57 -9.90 -2.74
CA GLU A 291 20.24 -8.70 -2.21
C GLU A 291 20.82 -7.83 -3.33
N VAL A 292 21.34 -8.47 -4.38
CA VAL A 292 21.81 -7.76 -5.58
C VAL A 292 20.63 -7.11 -6.29
N TYR A 293 19.51 -7.83 -6.43
CA TYR A 293 18.29 -7.29 -7.04
C TYR A 293 17.78 -6.07 -6.26
N SER A 294 17.63 -6.20 -4.94
CA SER A 294 17.15 -5.13 -4.08
C SER A 294 18.00 -3.87 -4.21
N ARG A 295 19.32 -4.04 -4.11
CA ARG A 295 20.26 -2.92 -4.14
C ARG A 295 20.38 -2.30 -5.53
N MET A 296 20.66 -3.13 -6.56
CA MET A 296 21.03 -2.64 -7.89
C MET A 296 19.80 -2.28 -8.73
N VAL A 297 18.76 -3.13 -8.69
CA VAL A 297 17.59 -2.93 -9.54
C VAL A 297 16.58 -2.02 -8.83
N ARG A 298 16.09 -2.40 -7.66
CA ARG A 298 15.08 -1.59 -6.93
C ARG A 298 15.66 -0.27 -6.42
N GLY A 299 16.75 -0.34 -5.66
CA GLY A 299 17.40 0.82 -5.03
C GLY A 299 18.22 1.68 -6.00
N GLY A 300 18.70 1.10 -7.09
CA GLY A 300 19.50 1.79 -8.10
C GLY A 300 18.69 2.17 -9.34
N ALA A 301 18.54 1.22 -10.28
CA ALA A 301 17.96 1.47 -11.59
C ALA A 301 16.56 2.08 -11.53
N VAL A 302 15.64 1.47 -10.76
CA VAL A 302 14.23 1.91 -10.69
C VAL A 302 14.11 3.30 -10.06
N ILE A 303 14.78 3.54 -8.94
CA ILE A 303 14.70 4.83 -8.25
C ILE A 303 15.31 5.93 -9.12
N HIS A 304 16.49 5.69 -9.70
CA HIS A 304 17.16 6.68 -10.53
C HIS A 304 16.33 7.01 -11.78
N MET A 305 15.83 6.01 -12.50
CA MET A 305 14.97 6.18 -13.66
C MET A 305 13.71 6.99 -13.32
N LYS A 306 13.04 6.67 -12.21
CA LYS A 306 11.83 7.39 -11.76
C LYS A 306 12.12 8.85 -11.43
N ASN A 307 13.28 9.16 -10.88
CA ASN A 307 13.66 10.53 -10.50
C ASN A 307 14.19 11.35 -11.67
N ALA A 308 14.97 10.75 -12.57
CA ALA A 308 15.63 11.43 -13.68
C ALA A 308 14.73 11.59 -14.91
N CYS A 309 13.90 10.55 -15.20
CA CYS A 309 13.10 10.56 -16.42
C CYS A 309 11.66 11.04 -16.15
N ARG A 310 11.12 11.80 -17.11
CA ARG A 310 9.71 12.20 -17.14
C ARG A 310 9.03 11.47 -18.30
N PRO A 311 7.95 10.70 -18.05
CA PRO A 311 7.19 10.10 -19.12
C PRO A 311 6.64 11.16 -20.08
N ALA A 312 6.71 10.89 -21.37
CA ALA A 312 6.06 11.71 -22.36
C ALA A 312 4.53 11.56 -22.29
N PRO A 313 3.74 12.56 -22.70
CA PRO A 313 2.28 12.48 -22.67
C PRO A 313 1.70 11.31 -23.48
N ASP A 314 2.38 10.88 -24.53
CA ASP A 314 2.05 9.81 -25.46
C ASP A 314 2.67 8.44 -25.08
N ASP A 315 3.45 8.38 -24.01
CA ASP A 315 3.97 7.10 -23.50
C ASP A 315 2.82 6.14 -23.14
N ALA A 316 2.89 4.94 -23.68
CA ALA A 316 1.90 3.91 -23.46
C ALA A 316 1.78 3.57 -21.97
N ARG A 317 0.54 3.60 -21.47
CA ARG A 317 0.19 3.18 -20.10
C ARG A 317 -0.25 1.73 -20.10
N ILE A 318 -0.18 1.11 -18.91
CA ILE A 318 -0.72 -0.23 -18.73
C ILE A 318 -2.25 -0.14 -18.80
N THR A 319 -2.84 -0.75 -19.82
CA THR A 319 -4.29 -0.79 -20.03
C THR A 319 -4.85 -2.14 -19.60
N THR A 320 -6.01 -2.11 -18.95
CA THR A 320 -6.71 -3.32 -18.51
C THR A 320 -7.77 -3.69 -19.57
N PRO A 321 -7.76 -4.90 -20.12
CA PRO A 321 -8.74 -5.30 -21.11
C PRO A 321 -10.16 -5.33 -20.54
N ARG A 322 -11.15 -5.11 -21.41
CA ARG A 322 -12.55 -4.94 -21.03
C ARG A 322 -13.10 -6.08 -20.16
N TRP A 323 -12.81 -7.34 -20.55
CA TRP A 323 -13.23 -8.49 -19.78
C TRP A 323 -12.74 -8.47 -18.30
N ALA A 324 -11.51 -7.98 -18.08
CA ALA A 324 -10.93 -7.88 -16.74
C ALA A 324 -11.53 -6.70 -15.95
N LEU A 325 -11.90 -5.61 -16.64
CA LEU A 325 -12.63 -4.50 -16.02
C LEU A 325 -14.01 -4.94 -15.54
N GLU A 326 -14.74 -5.70 -16.37
CA GLU A 326 -16.07 -6.23 -16.04
C GLU A 326 -15.99 -7.24 -14.88
N ALA A 327 -15.01 -8.17 -14.93
CA ALA A 327 -14.77 -9.11 -13.83
C ALA A 327 -14.41 -8.39 -12.50
N ALA A 328 -13.56 -7.39 -12.58
CA ALA A 328 -13.18 -6.57 -11.42
C ALA A 328 -14.37 -5.78 -10.84
N ALA A 329 -15.24 -5.25 -11.70
CA ALA A 329 -16.46 -4.54 -11.29
C ALA A 329 -17.46 -5.49 -10.62
N GLY A 330 -17.66 -6.70 -11.12
CA GLY A 330 -18.49 -7.71 -10.48
C GLY A 330 -18.00 -8.07 -9.06
N ILE A 331 -16.70 -8.29 -8.91
CA ILE A 331 -16.10 -8.51 -7.58
C ILE A 331 -16.26 -7.26 -6.70
N GLY A 332 -16.11 -6.07 -7.28
CA GLY A 332 -16.31 -4.79 -6.58
C GLY A 332 -17.72 -4.61 -6.04
N ALA A 333 -18.74 -4.99 -6.82
CA ALA A 333 -20.15 -4.97 -6.39
C ALA A 333 -20.40 -5.92 -5.21
N GLU A 334 -19.94 -7.17 -5.30
CA GLU A 334 -20.03 -8.14 -4.21
C GLU A 334 -19.38 -7.62 -2.93
N MET A 335 -18.19 -7.03 -3.04
CA MET A 335 -17.48 -6.45 -1.89
C MET A 335 -18.25 -5.27 -1.28
N ALA A 336 -18.80 -4.37 -2.10
CA ALA A 336 -19.57 -3.23 -1.62
C ALA A 336 -20.81 -3.66 -0.84
N GLU A 337 -21.56 -4.63 -1.36
CA GLU A 337 -22.75 -5.20 -0.72
C GLU A 337 -22.40 -5.82 0.64
N ARG A 338 -21.36 -6.66 0.70
CA ARG A 338 -20.92 -7.30 1.94
C ARG A 338 -20.45 -6.29 2.98
N ILE A 339 -19.69 -5.26 2.58
CA ILE A 339 -19.23 -4.21 3.49
C ILE A 339 -20.44 -3.42 4.06
N ALA A 340 -21.43 -3.10 3.22
CA ALA A 340 -22.64 -2.43 3.68
C ALA A 340 -23.42 -3.25 4.73
N ALA A 341 -23.45 -4.58 4.58
CA ALA A 341 -24.10 -5.48 5.52
C ALA A 341 -23.38 -5.61 6.88
N MET A 342 -22.09 -5.20 7.00
CA MET A 342 -21.33 -5.30 8.25
C MET A 342 -21.66 -4.23 9.29
N GLY A 343 -22.45 -3.20 8.93
CA GLY A 343 -22.81 -2.10 9.83
C GLY A 343 -21.64 -1.17 10.17
N VAL A 344 -20.57 -1.19 9.39
CA VAL A 344 -19.44 -0.25 9.51
C VAL A 344 -19.81 1.13 8.97
N ARG A 345 -19.15 2.17 9.46
CA ARG A 345 -19.29 3.51 8.88
C ARG A 345 -18.61 3.55 7.51
N VAL A 346 -19.37 3.90 6.46
CA VAL A 346 -18.84 4.07 5.10
C VAL A 346 -18.88 5.53 4.69
N LEU A 347 -17.75 6.07 4.26
CA LEU A 347 -17.59 7.43 3.73
C LEU A 347 -17.23 7.35 2.24
N GLY A 348 -17.79 8.24 1.45
CA GLY A 348 -17.66 8.20 -0.01
C GLY A 348 -18.80 7.41 -0.67
N ASP A 349 -18.65 7.09 -1.94
CA ASP A 349 -19.66 6.39 -2.75
C ASP A 349 -19.25 4.94 -3.00
N PRO A 350 -19.91 3.95 -2.39
CA PRO A 350 -19.61 2.52 -2.61
C PRO A 350 -19.79 2.07 -4.07
N ALA A 351 -20.65 2.74 -4.86
CA ALA A 351 -20.87 2.40 -6.26
C ALA A 351 -19.59 2.57 -7.11
N LEU A 352 -18.66 3.40 -6.66
CA LEU A 352 -17.34 3.51 -7.32
C LEU A 352 -16.58 2.19 -7.38
N LEU A 353 -16.78 1.28 -6.42
CA LEU A 353 -16.08 0.00 -6.37
C LEU A 353 -16.48 -0.92 -7.54
N SER A 354 -17.70 -0.77 -8.04
CA SER A 354 -18.26 -1.54 -9.17
C SER A 354 -18.29 -0.76 -10.49
N ALA A 355 -17.79 0.48 -10.51
CA ALA A 355 -17.78 1.30 -11.70
C ALA A 355 -16.83 0.69 -12.78
N VAL A 356 -17.34 0.54 -14.00
CA VAL A 356 -16.54 0.20 -15.16
C VAL A 356 -16.21 1.49 -15.91
N PRO A 357 -14.92 1.84 -16.07
CA PRO A 357 -14.57 3.02 -16.85
C PRO A 357 -14.92 2.83 -18.32
N SER A 358 -15.30 3.91 -19.00
CA SER A 358 -15.35 3.90 -20.46
C SER A 358 -13.91 3.78 -20.99
N VAL A 359 -13.60 2.68 -21.65
CA VAL A 359 -12.28 2.48 -22.28
C VAL A 359 -12.42 2.86 -23.73
N ALA A 360 -11.59 3.77 -24.21
CA ALA A 360 -11.34 3.89 -25.64
C ALA A 360 -10.84 2.53 -26.15
N SER A 361 -11.37 2.05 -27.30
CA SER A 361 -10.89 0.81 -27.93
C SER A 361 -9.38 0.76 -27.87
N ALA A 362 -8.82 -0.34 -27.39
CA ALA A 362 -7.40 -0.56 -27.44
C ALA A 362 -7.00 -0.53 -28.94
N GLU A 363 -6.37 0.54 -29.39
CA GLU A 363 -5.61 0.52 -30.63
C GLU A 363 -4.59 -0.60 -30.50
N GLU A 364 -4.35 -1.35 -31.57
CA GLU A 364 -3.32 -2.39 -31.66
C GLU A 364 -2.02 -1.83 -31.06
N THR A 365 -1.70 -2.23 -29.86
CA THR A 365 -0.52 -1.72 -29.15
C THR A 365 0.71 -2.26 -29.85
N ARG A 366 1.44 -1.39 -30.53
CA ARG A 366 2.80 -1.69 -30.98
C ARG A 366 3.62 -2.23 -29.82
N PRO A 367 4.54 -3.19 -30.06
CA PRO A 367 5.42 -3.66 -28.98
C PRO A 367 6.08 -2.46 -28.29
N PRO A 368 6.05 -2.40 -26.95
CA PRO A 368 6.61 -1.27 -26.22
C PRO A 368 8.09 -1.15 -26.53
N ARG A 369 8.53 0.06 -26.90
CA ARG A 369 9.94 0.39 -27.14
C ARG A 369 10.41 1.28 -26.00
N ILE A 370 11.57 0.97 -25.44
CA ILE A 370 12.19 1.79 -24.39
C ILE A 370 13.01 2.90 -25.06
N ASP A 371 12.87 4.11 -24.54
CA ASP A 371 13.73 5.21 -24.94
C ASP A 371 15.18 4.92 -24.49
N PRO A 372 16.20 5.11 -25.35
CA PRO A 372 17.59 4.90 -25.00
C PRO A 372 18.06 5.73 -23.79
N GLU A 373 17.55 6.95 -23.60
CA GLU A 373 17.85 7.80 -22.45
C GLU A 373 17.33 7.17 -21.15
N VAL A 374 16.09 6.66 -21.15
CA VAL A 374 15.50 5.96 -20.01
C VAL A 374 16.31 4.71 -19.66
N ALA A 375 16.73 3.94 -20.67
CA ALA A 375 17.57 2.77 -20.47
C ALA A 375 18.94 3.15 -19.89
N ALA A 376 19.55 4.23 -20.38
CA ALA A 376 20.83 4.74 -19.86
C ALA A 376 20.72 5.17 -18.39
N HIS A 377 19.65 5.87 -18.02
CA HIS A 377 19.40 6.23 -16.61
C HIS A 377 19.18 5.02 -15.72
N ALA A 378 18.48 3.98 -16.19
CA ALA A 378 18.33 2.74 -15.44
C ALA A 378 19.69 2.05 -15.20
N LEU A 379 20.52 1.93 -16.25
CA LEU A 379 21.87 1.36 -16.14
C LEU A 379 22.77 2.19 -15.21
N TYR A 380 22.77 3.51 -15.37
CA TYR A 380 23.53 4.42 -14.51
C TYR A 380 23.12 4.29 -13.04
N GLY A 381 21.84 4.24 -12.73
CA GLY A 381 21.36 4.05 -11.37
C GLY A 381 21.87 2.74 -10.72
N ALA A 382 21.89 1.64 -11.47
CA ALA A 382 22.47 0.40 -11.01
C ALA A 382 23.97 0.52 -10.77
N LEU A 383 24.73 1.11 -11.70
CA LEU A 383 26.18 1.30 -11.59
C LEU A 383 26.56 2.24 -10.45
N ALA A 384 25.80 3.34 -10.26
CA ALA A 384 26.05 4.31 -9.19
C ALA A 384 25.96 3.65 -7.81
N VAL A 385 24.92 2.82 -7.58
CA VAL A 385 24.79 2.06 -6.33
C VAL A 385 25.88 1.01 -6.17
N ALA A 386 26.33 0.38 -7.27
CA ALA A 386 27.46 -0.56 -7.24
C ALA A 386 28.76 0.13 -6.83
N ALA A 387 29.02 1.30 -7.41
CA ALA A 387 30.23 2.10 -7.13
C ALA A 387 30.24 2.69 -5.70
N ALA A 388 29.06 3.06 -5.18
CA ALA A 388 28.90 3.60 -3.83
C ALA A 388 29.00 2.50 -2.74
N ALA A 389 28.89 1.22 -3.10
CA ALA A 389 29.09 0.14 -2.14
C ALA A 389 30.52 0.20 -1.60
N PRO A 390 30.75 0.14 -0.27
CA PRO A 390 32.09 0.02 0.24
C PRO A 390 32.75 -1.18 -0.44
N ALA A 391 33.95 -0.97 -0.98
CA ALA A 391 34.72 -2.07 -1.52
C ALA A 391 34.81 -3.11 -0.41
N HIS A 392 34.10 -4.23 -0.56
CA HIS A 392 34.38 -5.36 0.29
C HIS A 392 35.88 -5.59 0.13
N PRO A 393 36.67 -5.60 1.22
CA PRO A 393 38.03 -6.06 1.12
C PRO A 393 37.89 -7.40 0.39
N ALA A 394 38.45 -7.46 -0.83
CA ALA A 394 38.42 -8.66 -1.63
C ALA A 394 38.70 -9.78 -0.63
N ALA A 395 37.70 -10.65 -0.40
CA ALA A 395 37.91 -11.77 0.49
C ALA A 395 39.21 -12.37 -0.02
N SER A 396 40.30 -12.14 0.72
CA SER A 396 41.61 -12.56 0.29
C SER A 396 41.41 -14.05 0.07
N VAL A 397 41.42 -14.48 -1.19
CA VAL A 397 41.41 -15.91 -1.53
C VAL A 397 42.72 -16.38 -0.95
N ARG A 398 42.68 -16.69 0.36
CA ARG A 398 43.83 -17.33 0.99
C ARG A 398 44.06 -18.59 0.18
N SER A 399 45.14 -18.59 -0.57
CA SER A 399 45.52 -19.80 -1.29
C SER A 399 45.59 -20.92 -0.26
N VAL A 400 45.33 -22.15 -0.68
CA VAL A 400 45.42 -23.33 0.19
C VAL A 400 46.77 -23.36 0.95
N HIS A 401 47.81 -22.76 0.36
CA HIS A 401 49.13 -22.61 0.95
C HIS A 401 49.22 -21.55 2.08
N GLN A 402 48.24 -20.65 2.18
CA GLN A 402 48.16 -19.62 3.25
C GLN A 402 47.18 -20.00 4.37
N THR A 403 46.53 -21.15 4.25
CA THR A 403 45.58 -21.65 5.23
C THR A 403 46.27 -22.63 6.15
N SER A 404 46.15 -22.43 7.47
CA SER A 404 46.78 -23.33 8.42
C SER A 404 46.23 -24.75 8.31
N SER A 405 47.07 -25.77 8.55
CA SER A 405 46.64 -27.17 8.51
C SER A 405 45.44 -27.46 9.41
N LYS A 406 45.32 -26.76 10.56
CA LYS A 406 44.16 -26.86 11.46
C LYS A 406 42.86 -26.37 10.83
N GLU A 407 42.90 -25.27 10.07
CA GLU A 407 41.73 -24.73 9.36
C GLU A 407 41.29 -25.64 8.21
N LEU A 408 42.26 -26.20 7.47
CA LEU A 408 41.99 -27.16 6.41
C LEU A 408 41.32 -28.44 6.93
N VAL A 409 41.81 -28.98 8.04
CA VAL A 409 41.20 -30.15 8.70
C VAL A 409 39.79 -29.85 9.19
N ARG A 410 39.54 -28.64 9.72
CA ARG A 410 38.21 -28.21 10.17
C ARG A 410 37.20 -28.08 9.02
N VAL A 411 37.63 -27.52 7.88
CA VAL A 411 36.81 -27.40 6.67
C VAL A 411 36.48 -28.77 6.06
N LEU A 412 37.49 -29.65 5.98
CA LEU A 412 37.32 -31.03 5.52
C LEU A 412 36.37 -31.81 6.45
N GLY A 413 36.56 -31.74 7.76
CA GLY A 413 35.67 -32.37 8.75
C GLY A 413 34.23 -31.90 8.64
N HIS A 414 34.02 -30.61 8.44
CA HIS A 414 32.69 -30.06 8.26
C HIS A 414 32.01 -30.52 6.95
N ARG A 415 32.78 -30.64 5.86
CA ARG A 415 32.26 -31.16 4.58
C ARG A 415 31.93 -32.66 4.64
N VAL A 416 32.74 -33.45 5.33
CA VAL A 416 32.48 -34.87 5.55
C VAL A 416 31.22 -35.07 6.41
N LEU A 417 31.10 -34.36 7.52
CA LEU A 417 29.90 -34.38 8.38
C LEU A 417 28.62 -33.94 7.65
N LYS A 418 28.73 -32.98 6.74
CA LYS A 418 27.58 -32.50 5.94
C LYS A 418 27.17 -33.47 4.84
N ARG A 419 28.12 -34.34 4.37
CA ARG A 419 27.83 -35.39 3.41
C ARG A 419 27.19 -36.59 4.08
N LEU A 420 27.67 -36.99 5.28
CA LEU A 420 27.09 -38.06 6.09
C LEU A 420 25.68 -37.77 6.66
N LYS A 421 25.26 -36.50 6.68
CA LYS A 421 23.90 -36.12 7.07
C LYS A 421 22.92 -36.01 5.89
N ARG A 422 23.37 -36.26 4.66
CA ARG A 422 22.57 -36.24 3.43
C ARG A 422 22.34 -37.62 2.82
N GLU A 423 22.99 -38.66 3.34
CA GLU A 423 22.68 -40.08 3.18
C GLU A 423 21.86 -40.58 4.40
#